data_9f16e1af256bbbf3e33dbabe2bd1c1a2
#
_entry.id   9f16e1af256bbbf3e33dbabe2bd1c1a2
#
_cell.length_a   1.000
_cell.length_b   1.000
_cell.length_c   1.000
_cell.angle_alpha   90.00
_cell.angle_beta   90.00
_cell.angle_gamma   90.00
#
_symmetry.space_group_name_H-M   'P 1'
#
loop_
_entity.id
_entity.type
_entity.pdbx_description
1 polymer ?
#
loop_
_entity_poly.entity_id
_entity_poly.type
_entity_poly.pdbx_seq_one_letter_code
_entity_poly.pdbx_strand_id
1 'polypeptide(L)'
;MPISTGDIPGHSQVGVYLSLVGDVLFIPSTLEDEISKEIESSFDVESHSMTIGGSALLGSLVQGNKKGVAVADIATQDDLDELSSFGDVVILESGVNAAGNLIECNDKGAIVSPTIPEAGAEMISDVLSVKAIRSQVAGHGTVGSMMVANNNGVLIHPDVKTSEAAAIEEAMQVPLMVGTVTFGSPFVGAGCCASDTHALVGSGSTGPELNRIEDALGLI
;
A
#
# COMPACT_ATOMS: atom_id res chain seq x y z
N MET A 1 18.44 -6.32 8.23
CA MET A 1 18.54 -5.88 6.82
C MET A 1 17.27 -5.12 6.54
N PRO A 2 17.31 -4.05 5.73
CA PRO A 2 16.12 -3.23 5.48
C PRO A 2 15.06 -3.93 4.62
N ILE A 3 15.41 -5.04 3.97
CA ILE A 3 14.48 -5.83 3.18
C ILE A 3 14.47 -7.28 3.66
N SER A 4 13.29 -7.82 3.87
CA SER A 4 13.01 -9.21 4.26
C SER A 4 12.13 -9.89 3.21
N THR A 5 12.25 -11.20 3.09
CA THR A 5 11.34 -12.00 2.27
C THR A 5 10.53 -12.93 3.14
N GLY A 6 9.25 -13.07 2.85
CA GLY A 6 8.35 -13.93 3.59
C GLY A 6 7.03 -14.16 2.87
N ASP A 7 6.19 -14.99 3.43
CA ASP A 7 4.86 -15.28 2.90
C ASP A 7 3.82 -15.12 4.04
N ILE A 8 2.66 -14.63 3.69
CA ILE A 8 1.47 -14.83 4.51
C ILE A 8 0.98 -16.26 4.23
N PRO A 9 0.51 -17.06 5.21
CA PRO A 9 0.30 -18.49 5.03
C PRO A 9 -0.32 -18.89 3.70
N GLY A 10 0.49 -19.56 2.86
CA GLY A 10 0.11 -20.00 1.52
C GLY A 10 0.17 -18.98 0.39
N HIS A 11 0.61 -17.72 0.66
CA HIS A 11 0.56 -16.63 -0.33
C HIS A 11 1.81 -15.76 -0.28
N SER A 12 2.43 -15.55 -1.44
CA SER A 12 3.56 -14.61 -1.63
C SER A 12 3.12 -13.16 -1.90
N GLN A 13 1.83 -12.88 -1.99
CA GLN A 13 1.28 -11.54 -2.18
C GLN A 13 1.09 -10.85 -0.82
N VAL A 14 2.19 -10.58 -0.13
CA VAL A 14 2.17 -10.01 1.24
C VAL A 14 1.46 -8.66 1.31
N GLY A 15 1.56 -7.82 0.28
CA GLY A 15 0.90 -6.52 0.20
C GLY A 15 -0.62 -6.57 0.01
N VAL A 16 -1.20 -7.76 -0.23
CA VAL A 16 -2.66 -7.96 -0.20
C VAL A 16 -3.18 -8.02 1.24
N TYR A 17 -2.35 -8.54 2.15
CA TYR A 17 -2.73 -8.81 3.55
C TYR A 17 -2.24 -7.74 4.52
N LEU A 18 -1.12 -7.09 4.21
CA LEU A 18 -0.49 -6.08 5.06
C LEU A 18 -0.75 -4.69 4.51
N SER A 19 -1.05 -3.74 5.38
CA SER A 19 -1.15 -2.33 5.03
C SER A 19 -0.29 -1.50 5.96
N LEU A 20 0.49 -0.59 5.41
CA LEU A 20 1.20 0.40 6.20
C LEU A 20 0.44 1.72 6.14
N VAL A 21 -0.02 2.21 7.28
CA VAL A 21 -0.73 3.49 7.43
C VAL A 21 0.14 4.42 8.28
N GLY A 22 0.77 5.39 7.63
CA GLY A 22 1.78 6.24 8.28
C GLY A 22 2.94 5.41 8.82
N ASP A 23 3.10 5.39 10.13
CA ASP A 23 4.16 4.62 10.83
C ASP A 23 3.59 3.39 11.56
N VAL A 24 2.41 2.88 11.17
CA VAL A 24 1.77 1.71 11.78
C VAL A 24 1.52 0.63 10.75
N LEU A 25 2.02 -0.57 11.02
CA LEU A 25 1.80 -1.75 10.21
C LEU A 25 0.53 -2.48 10.67
N PHE A 26 -0.49 -2.54 9.82
CA PHE A 26 -1.68 -3.32 10.06
C PHE A 26 -1.47 -4.78 9.65
N ILE A 27 -1.69 -5.69 10.58
CA ILE A 27 -1.51 -7.13 10.45
C ILE A 27 -2.86 -7.83 10.68
N PRO A 28 -3.24 -8.82 9.84
CA PRO A 28 -4.48 -9.56 10.07
C PRO A 28 -4.51 -10.26 11.43
N SER A 29 -5.51 -9.97 12.26
CA SER A 29 -5.69 -10.60 13.58
C SER A 29 -6.04 -12.10 13.51
N THR A 30 -6.24 -12.63 12.31
CA THR A 30 -6.50 -14.06 12.06
C THR A 30 -5.23 -14.89 11.88
N LEU A 31 -4.05 -14.26 11.87
CA LEU A 31 -2.77 -14.96 11.78
C LEU A 31 -2.40 -15.58 13.12
N GLU A 32 -1.62 -16.66 13.07
CA GLU A 32 -1.01 -17.24 14.26
C GLU A 32 0.04 -16.30 14.85
N ASP A 33 0.14 -16.27 16.18
CA ASP A 33 1.04 -15.36 16.92
C ASP A 33 2.50 -15.44 16.46
N GLU A 34 2.97 -16.62 16.05
CA GLU A 34 4.35 -16.83 15.59
C GLU A 34 4.59 -16.12 14.25
N ILE A 35 3.63 -16.20 13.34
CA ILE A 35 3.68 -15.55 12.02
C ILE A 35 3.59 -14.03 12.18
N SER A 36 2.69 -13.56 13.03
CA SER A 36 2.56 -12.11 13.32
C SER A 36 3.87 -11.54 13.85
N LYS A 37 4.53 -12.21 14.78
CA LYS A 37 5.83 -11.80 15.32
C LYS A 37 6.96 -11.81 14.28
N GLU A 38 6.95 -12.77 13.35
CA GLU A 38 7.92 -12.81 12.26
C GLU A 38 7.73 -11.60 11.34
N ILE A 39 6.48 -11.27 10.98
CA ILE A 39 6.14 -10.08 10.19
C ILE A 39 6.56 -8.80 10.93
N GLU A 40 6.20 -8.66 12.20
CA GLU A 40 6.57 -7.51 13.05
C GLU A 40 8.08 -7.31 13.08
N SER A 41 8.85 -8.40 13.21
CA SER A 41 10.31 -8.34 13.25
C SER A 41 10.96 -7.89 11.94
N SER A 42 10.20 -7.90 10.84
CA SER A 42 10.65 -7.44 9.53
C SER A 42 10.55 -5.92 9.35
N PHE A 43 9.93 -5.22 10.29
CA PHE A 43 9.74 -3.77 10.25
C PHE A 43 10.28 -3.10 11.52
N ASP A 44 10.56 -1.79 11.42
CA ASP A 44 10.94 -0.92 12.55
C ASP A 44 9.83 0.12 12.80
N VAL A 45 8.59 -0.37 12.90
CA VAL A 45 7.39 0.43 13.14
C VAL A 45 6.47 -0.29 14.12
N GLU A 46 5.54 0.42 14.72
CA GLU A 46 4.49 -0.21 15.55
C GLU A 46 3.58 -1.07 14.67
N SER A 47 3.06 -2.16 15.22
CA SER A 47 2.08 -3.03 14.57
C SER A 47 0.72 -2.96 15.26
N HIS A 48 -0.32 -3.14 14.48
CA HIS A 48 -1.70 -3.20 14.96
C HIS A 48 -2.45 -4.36 14.30
N SER A 49 -2.99 -5.25 15.13
CA SER A 49 -3.71 -6.45 14.67
C SER A 49 -5.19 -6.18 14.55
N MET A 50 -5.75 -6.29 13.32
CA MET A 50 -7.16 -6.06 13.06
C MET A 50 -7.69 -6.87 11.87
N THR A 51 -8.97 -6.73 11.57
CA THR A 51 -9.62 -7.12 10.31
C THR A 51 -10.51 -5.99 9.84
N ILE A 52 -10.92 -5.97 8.57
CA ILE A 52 -11.92 -5.03 8.05
C ILE A 52 -13.14 -5.82 7.59
N GLY A 53 -14.28 -5.61 8.25
CA GLY A 53 -15.49 -6.39 8.01
C GLY A 53 -15.28 -7.90 8.21
N GLY A 54 -14.35 -8.30 9.08
CA GLY A 54 -13.91 -9.68 9.29
C GLY A 54 -12.96 -10.23 8.24
N SER A 55 -12.53 -9.43 7.25
CA SER A 55 -11.58 -9.83 6.22
C SER A 55 -10.13 -9.60 6.66
N ALA A 56 -9.26 -10.56 6.32
CA ALA A 56 -7.81 -10.49 6.53
C ALA A 56 -7.05 -9.71 5.43
N LEU A 57 -7.73 -9.23 4.40
CA LEU A 57 -7.10 -8.61 3.22
C LEU A 57 -6.83 -7.11 3.44
N LEU A 58 -6.13 -6.76 4.52
CA LEU A 58 -5.95 -5.36 4.95
C LEU A 58 -5.32 -4.49 3.87
N GLY A 59 -4.27 -4.99 3.21
CA GLY A 59 -3.60 -4.24 2.16
C GLY A 59 -4.44 -4.00 0.90
N SER A 60 -5.51 -4.80 0.69
CA SER A 60 -6.49 -4.52 -0.36
C SER A 60 -7.58 -3.56 0.09
N LEU A 61 -7.89 -3.49 1.39
CA LEU A 61 -9.07 -2.84 1.93
C LEU A 61 -8.80 -1.49 2.60
N VAL A 62 -7.55 -1.26 3.00
CA VAL A 62 -7.13 -0.04 3.72
C VAL A 62 -5.91 0.57 3.05
N GLN A 63 -5.89 1.89 2.93
CA GLN A 63 -4.72 2.68 2.55
C GLN A 63 -4.72 4.00 3.32
N GLY A 64 -3.54 4.51 3.68
CA GLY A 64 -3.46 5.76 4.42
C GLY A 64 -2.05 6.27 4.63
N ASN A 65 -1.96 7.42 5.24
CA ASN A 65 -0.71 8.06 5.66
C ASN A 65 -0.81 8.55 7.11
N LYS A 66 0.11 9.37 7.58
CA LYS A 66 0.12 9.92 8.96
C LYS A 66 -1.08 10.83 9.31
N LYS A 67 -1.95 11.17 8.35
CA LYS A 67 -3.06 12.10 8.55
C LYS A 67 -4.42 11.43 8.52
N GLY A 68 -4.56 10.41 7.69
CA GLY A 68 -5.86 9.77 7.53
C GLY A 68 -5.81 8.42 6.84
N VAL A 69 -6.96 7.80 6.83
CA VAL A 69 -7.18 6.42 6.37
C VAL A 69 -8.35 6.38 5.40
N ALA A 70 -8.15 5.76 4.26
CA ALA A 70 -9.21 5.36 3.34
C ALA A 70 -9.49 3.87 3.53
N VAL A 71 -10.76 3.51 3.66
CA VAL A 71 -11.19 2.13 3.93
C VAL A 71 -12.36 1.71 3.05
N ALA A 72 -12.44 0.41 2.78
CA ALA A 72 -13.54 -0.22 2.05
C ALA A 72 -14.88 -0.12 2.83
N ASP A 73 -16.01 -0.07 2.11
CA ASP A 73 -17.36 0.04 2.68
C ASP A 73 -17.86 -1.21 3.44
N ILE A 74 -17.07 -2.30 3.42
CA ILE A 74 -17.34 -3.48 4.25
C ILE A 74 -16.94 -3.28 5.73
N ALA A 75 -16.24 -2.18 6.04
CA ALA A 75 -15.85 -1.84 7.40
C ALA A 75 -17.07 -1.71 8.31
N THR A 76 -17.02 -2.33 9.47
CA THR A 76 -18.04 -2.18 10.52
C THR A 76 -17.83 -0.88 11.29
N GLN A 77 -18.82 -0.50 12.11
CA GLN A 77 -18.66 0.69 12.96
C GLN A 77 -17.49 0.50 13.96
N ASP A 78 -17.30 -0.69 14.48
CA ASP A 78 -16.18 -1.00 15.38
C ASP A 78 -14.84 -0.84 14.66
N ASP A 79 -14.72 -1.29 13.39
CA ASP A 79 -13.51 -1.09 12.58
C ASP A 79 -13.24 0.41 12.34
N LEU A 80 -14.31 1.21 12.08
CA LEU A 80 -14.18 2.65 11.87
C LEU A 80 -13.75 3.40 13.15
N ASP A 81 -14.31 3.01 14.28
CA ASP A 81 -13.93 3.57 15.58
C ASP A 81 -12.46 3.26 15.90
N GLU A 82 -12.01 2.05 15.58
CA GLU A 82 -10.62 1.62 15.73
C GLU A 82 -9.68 2.39 14.77
N LEU A 83 -10.04 2.48 13.48
CA LEU A 83 -9.26 3.23 12.48
C LEU A 83 -9.15 4.72 12.78
N SER A 84 -10.17 5.31 13.43
CA SER A 84 -10.18 6.73 13.81
C SER A 84 -9.09 7.10 14.82
N SER A 85 -8.49 6.11 15.49
CA SER A 85 -7.33 6.33 16.37
C SER A 85 -6.03 6.62 15.61
N PHE A 86 -5.99 6.32 14.30
CA PHE A 86 -4.82 6.50 13.43
C PHE A 86 -4.93 7.72 12.51
N GLY A 87 -6.07 8.42 12.50
CA GLY A 87 -6.31 9.63 11.71
C GLY A 87 -7.77 9.80 11.28
N ASP A 88 -8.03 10.78 10.44
CA ASP A 88 -9.34 10.96 9.84
C ASP A 88 -9.67 9.79 8.90
N VAL A 89 -10.93 9.37 8.83
CA VAL A 89 -11.33 8.19 8.05
C VAL A 89 -12.27 8.58 6.92
N VAL A 90 -11.99 8.09 5.70
CA VAL A 90 -12.91 8.14 4.56
C VAL A 90 -13.29 6.74 4.11
N ILE A 91 -14.59 6.50 3.91
CA ILE A 91 -15.12 5.24 3.44
C ILE A 91 -15.32 5.34 1.91
N LEU A 92 -14.81 4.37 1.16
CA LEU A 92 -15.06 4.24 -0.27
C LEU A 92 -16.40 3.55 -0.49
N GLU A 93 -17.39 4.33 -0.89
CA GLU A 93 -18.73 3.84 -1.22
C GLU A 93 -18.88 3.54 -2.72
N SER A 94 -19.96 2.81 -3.08
CA SER A 94 -20.44 2.62 -4.46
C SER A 94 -19.68 1.59 -5.35
N GLY A 95 -19.52 0.35 -4.87
CA GLY A 95 -19.33 -0.82 -5.74
C GLY A 95 -17.90 -1.09 -6.23
N VAL A 96 -16.97 -0.14 -6.14
CA VAL A 96 -15.53 -0.34 -6.34
C VAL A 96 -14.85 0.23 -5.11
N ASN A 97 -14.66 -0.62 -4.10
CA ASN A 97 -14.45 -0.19 -2.72
C ASN A 97 -13.16 -0.71 -2.06
N ALA A 98 -12.35 -1.48 -2.76
CA ALA A 98 -11.08 -2.01 -2.23
C ALA A 98 -10.03 -0.89 -2.14
N ALA A 99 -10.09 -0.09 -1.06
CA ALA A 99 -9.32 1.16 -0.92
C ALA A 99 -7.83 0.97 -1.20
N GLY A 100 -7.19 -0.05 -0.63
CA GLY A 100 -5.78 -0.31 -0.85
C GLY A 100 -5.42 -0.73 -2.27
N ASN A 101 -6.36 -1.33 -3.05
CA ASN A 101 -6.13 -1.58 -4.46
C ASN A 101 -6.30 -0.33 -5.33
N LEU A 102 -7.10 0.64 -4.88
CA LEU A 102 -7.52 1.80 -5.67
C LEU A 102 -6.76 3.08 -5.35
N ILE A 103 -6.02 3.09 -4.25
CA ILE A 103 -5.27 4.23 -3.76
C ILE A 103 -3.85 3.77 -3.43
N GLU A 104 -2.87 4.59 -3.77
CA GLU A 104 -1.52 4.52 -3.22
C GLU A 104 -1.10 5.91 -2.75
N CYS A 105 -0.50 6.02 -1.58
CA CYS A 105 -0.12 7.31 -1.03
C CYS A 105 1.15 7.26 -0.17
N ASN A 106 1.73 8.42 0.02
CA ASN A 106 2.72 8.73 1.05
C ASN A 106 2.31 10.01 1.78
N ASP A 107 3.19 10.60 2.60
CA ASP A 107 2.89 11.85 3.31
C ASP A 107 2.93 13.11 2.43
N LYS A 108 3.22 12.97 1.12
CA LYS A 108 3.40 14.10 0.19
C LYS A 108 2.35 14.13 -0.93
N GLY A 109 1.77 12.97 -1.28
CA GLY A 109 0.83 12.86 -2.38
C GLY A 109 0.06 11.54 -2.39
N ALA A 110 -0.97 11.48 -3.23
CA ALA A 110 -1.75 10.27 -3.44
C ALA A 110 -2.12 10.07 -4.92
N ILE A 111 -2.12 8.82 -5.34
CA ILE A 111 -2.62 8.38 -6.64
C ILE A 111 -3.91 7.61 -6.41
N VAL A 112 -4.96 8.06 -7.05
CA VAL A 112 -6.32 7.51 -6.90
C VAL A 112 -6.79 6.92 -8.23
N SER A 113 -7.41 5.77 -8.17
CA SER A 113 -8.01 5.11 -9.34
C SER A 113 -8.95 6.06 -10.10
N PRO A 114 -8.93 6.07 -11.43
CA PRO A 114 -9.90 6.84 -12.22
C PRO A 114 -11.34 6.29 -12.10
N THR A 115 -11.54 5.11 -11.53
CA THR A 115 -12.88 4.57 -11.23
C THR A 115 -13.56 5.28 -10.06
N ILE A 116 -12.77 5.91 -9.16
CA ILE A 116 -13.29 6.75 -8.09
C ILE A 116 -13.72 8.10 -8.70
N PRO A 117 -14.94 8.58 -8.43
CA PRO A 117 -15.39 9.89 -8.89
C PRO A 117 -14.51 11.03 -8.39
N GLU A 118 -14.52 12.17 -9.09
CA GLU A 118 -13.68 13.33 -8.71
C GLU A 118 -13.97 13.81 -7.28
N ALA A 119 -15.23 13.91 -6.89
CA ALA A 119 -15.62 14.25 -5.53
C ALA A 119 -15.07 13.26 -4.47
N GLY A 120 -15.00 11.97 -4.80
CA GLY A 120 -14.38 10.97 -3.92
C GLY A 120 -12.86 11.17 -3.82
N ALA A 121 -12.19 11.52 -4.92
CA ALA A 121 -10.77 11.82 -4.91
C ALA A 121 -10.47 13.12 -4.12
N GLU A 122 -11.35 14.11 -4.16
CA GLU A 122 -11.26 15.31 -3.32
C GLU A 122 -11.39 14.96 -1.83
N MET A 123 -12.37 14.13 -1.45
CA MET A 123 -12.53 13.66 -0.07
C MET A 123 -11.30 12.90 0.43
N ILE A 124 -10.72 12.04 -0.41
CA ILE A 124 -9.47 11.32 -0.10
C ILE A 124 -8.32 12.32 0.10
N SER A 125 -8.21 13.32 -0.78
CA SER A 125 -7.20 14.39 -0.68
C SER A 125 -7.31 15.15 0.63
N ASP A 126 -8.53 15.48 1.06
CA ASP A 126 -8.79 16.20 2.31
C ASP A 126 -8.41 15.35 3.54
N VAL A 127 -8.86 14.10 3.59
CA VAL A 127 -8.59 13.18 4.71
C VAL A 127 -7.10 12.86 4.82
N LEU A 128 -6.43 12.56 3.70
CA LEU A 128 -4.98 12.31 3.69
C LEU A 128 -4.15 13.58 3.82
N SER A 129 -4.76 14.77 3.74
CA SER A 129 -4.11 16.09 3.75
C SER A 129 -2.97 16.20 2.72
N VAL A 130 -3.13 15.60 1.54
CA VAL A 130 -2.18 15.65 0.42
C VAL A 130 -2.90 15.88 -0.89
N LYS A 131 -2.17 16.34 -1.91
CA LYS A 131 -2.72 16.41 -3.26
C LYS A 131 -2.95 14.99 -3.80
N ALA A 132 -4.19 14.64 -4.08
CA ALA A 132 -4.54 13.41 -4.79
C ALA A 132 -4.74 13.70 -6.29
N ILE A 133 -4.19 12.84 -7.14
CA ILE A 133 -4.46 12.86 -8.58
C ILE A 133 -5.12 11.54 -9.01
N ARG A 134 -6.05 11.64 -9.95
CA ARG A 134 -6.66 10.45 -10.57
C ARG A 134 -5.79 9.99 -11.74
N SER A 135 -5.26 8.78 -11.65
CA SER A 135 -4.42 8.17 -12.68
C SER A 135 -4.64 6.66 -12.75
N GLN A 136 -4.16 6.07 -13.82
CA GLN A 136 -3.99 4.62 -13.96
C GLN A 136 -2.50 4.29 -14.04
N VAL A 137 -2.13 3.04 -13.81
CA VAL A 137 -0.76 2.53 -13.95
C VAL A 137 -0.78 1.42 -14.98
N ALA A 138 -0.01 1.56 -16.05
CA ALA A 138 0.08 0.58 -17.14
C ALA A 138 -1.30 0.18 -17.73
N GLY A 139 -2.28 1.12 -17.73
CA GLY A 139 -3.65 0.87 -18.17
C GLY A 139 -4.57 0.23 -17.12
N HIS A 140 -4.10 -0.01 -15.91
CA HIS A 140 -4.88 -0.58 -14.81
C HIS A 140 -5.37 0.50 -13.85
N GLY A 141 -6.65 0.39 -13.45
CA GLY A 141 -7.24 1.28 -12.44
C GLY A 141 -6.92 0.87 -11.00
N THR A 142 -6.41 -0.34 -10.77
CA THR A 142 -6.02 -0.84 -9.44
C THR A 142 -4.60 -0.35 -9.07
N VAL A 143 -4.45 0.95 -8.91
CA VAL A 143 -3.14 1.62 -8.77
C VAL A 143 -2.31 1.09 -7.59
N GLY A 144 -2.95 0.83 -6.44
CA GLY A 144 -2.27 0.29 -5.28
C GLY A 144 -1.74 -1.14 -5.46
N SER A 145 -2.34 -1.95 -6.34
CA SER A 145 -1.77 -3.26 -6.69
C SER A 145 -0.57 -3.14 -7.63
N MET A 146 -0.45 -2.04 -8.39
CA MET A 146 0.54 -1.82 -9.44
C MET A 146 1.77 -1.05 -8.97
N MET A 147 1.72 -0.44 -7.78
CA MET A 147 2.81 0.33 -7.22
C MET A 147 2.86 0.18 -5.71
N VAL A 148 4.01 0.43 -5.13
CA VAL A 148 4.23 0.60 -3.70
C VAL A 148 5.09 1.83 -3.49
N ALA A 149 4.72 2.66 -2.52
CA ALA A 149 5.38 3.91 -2.24
C ALA A 149 5.68 4.08 -0.75
N ASN A 150 6.73 4.83 -0.46
CA ASN A 150 7.02 5.39 0.84
C ASN A 150 7.42 6.87 0.70
N ASN A 151 7.94 7.49 1.75
CA ASN A 151 8.37 8.89 1.70
C ASN A 151 9.71 9.12 0.97
N ASN A 152 10.39 8.06 0.53
CA ASN A 152 11.69 8.10 -0.15
C ASN A 152 11.61 7.77 -1.63
N GLY A 153 10.62 6.94 -2.06
CA GLY A 153 10.51 6.53 -3.44
C GLY A 153 9.26 5.71 -3.78
N VAL A 154 9.18 5.36 -5.05
CA VAL A 154 8.10 4.54 -5.63
C VAL A 154 8.68 3.41 -6.46
N LEU A 155 8.27 2.17 -6.19
CA LEU A 155 8.42 1.06 -7.12
C LEU A 155 7.10 0.85 -7.86
N ILE A 156 7.14 0.77 -9.20
CA ILE A 156 5.94 0.72 -10.03
C ILE A 156 6.04 -0.35 -11.12
N HIS A 157 4.88 -0.78 -11.61
CA HIS A 157 4.71 -1.72 -12.72
C HIS A 157 5.64 -1.38 -13.91
N PRO A 158 6.37 -2.37 -14.50
CA PRO A 158 7.36 -2.10 -15.55
C PRO A 158 6.79 -1.51 -16.83
N ASP A 159 5.52 -1.77 -17.17
CA ASP A 159 4.87 -1.26 -18.37
C ASP A 159 4.17 0.10 -18.17
N VAL A 160 4.48 0.82 -17.09
CA VAL A 160 3.96 2.18 -16.86
C VAL A 160 4.35 3.10 -18.02
N LYS A 161 3.41 3.88 -18.54
CA LYS A 161 3.69 4.84 -19.61
C LYS A 161 4.50 6.01 -19.07
N THR A 162 5.37 6.58 -19.91
CA THR A 162 6.20 7.73 -19.51
C THR A 162 5.37 8.91 -18.98
N SER A 163 4.19 9.16 -19.57
CA SER A 163 3.29 10.22 -19.11
C SER A 163 2.62 9.92 -17.76
N GLU A 164 2.30 8.63 -17.51
CA GLU A 164 1.76 8.20 -16.22
C GLU A 164 2.86 8.32 -15.14
N ALA A 165 4.05 7.79 -15.42
CA ALA A 165 5.19 7.85 -14.51
C ALA A 165 5.55 9.29 -14.11
N ALA A 166 5.64 10.21 -15.07
CA ALA A 166 5.95 11.62 -14.80
C ALA A 166 4.88 12.30 -13.90
N ALA A 167 3.60 12.03 -14.15
CA ALA A 167 2.52 12.58 -13.33
C ALA A 167 2.52 11.99 -11.91
N ILE A 168 2.82 10.69 -11.77
CA ILE A 168 2.91 10.01 -10.49
C ILE A 168 4.11 10.53 -9.70
N GLU A 169 5.28 10.63 -10.31
CA GLU A 169 6.49 11.16 -9.67
C GLU A 169 6.29 12.60 -9.17
N GLU A 170 5.65 13.47 -9.99
CA GLU A 170 5.30 14.83 -9.59
C GLU A 170 4.31 14.85 -8.41
N ALA A 171 3.28 14.01 -8.43
CA ALA A 171 2.27 13.98 -7.37
C ALA A 171 2.80 13.41 -6.06
N MET A 172 3.56 12.31 -6.11
CA MET A 172 4.15 11.64 -4.95
C MET A 172 5.37 12.37 -4.38
N GLN A 173 5.98 13.29 -5.15
CA GLN A 173 7.15 14.10 -4.79
C GLN A 173 8.37 13.28 -4.33
N VAL A 174 8.56 12.11 -4.93
CA VAL A 174 9.67 11.19 -4.69
C VAL A 174 10.10 10.53 -6.00
N PRO A 175 11.35 10.06 -6.11
CA PRO A 175 11.81 9.32 -7.29
C PRO A 175 10.98 8.08 -7.56
N LEU A 176 10.84 7.71 -8.84
CA LEU A 176 10.09 6.56 -9.29
C LEU A 176 11.00 5.61 -10.07
N MET A 177 10.93 4.31 -9.74
CA MET A 177 11.61 3.26 -10.49
C MET A 177 10.64 2.14 -10.87
N VAL A 178 10.85 1.56 -12.04
CA VAL A 178 10.11 0.37 -12.48
C VAL A 178 10.77 -0.91 -11.96
N GLY A 179 9.96 -1.91 -11.65
CA GLY A 179 10.47 -3.21 -11.21
C GLY A 179 9.39 -4.28 -11.14
N THR A 180 9.80 -5.45 -10.68
CA THR A 180 8.94 -6.62 -10.45
C THR A 180 9.20 -7.18 -9.07
N VAL A 181 8.34 -8.07 -8.61
CA VAL A 181 8.44 -8.83 -7.36
C VAL A 181 8.15 -10.32 -7.64
N THR A 182 8.41 -11.20 -6.70
CA THR A 182 8.01 -12.61 -6.74
C THR A 182 8.25 -13.29 -8.10
N PHE A 183 9.51 -13.23 -8.57
CA PHE A 183 9.96 -13.87 -9.81
C PHE A 183 9.28 -13.31 -11.08
N GLY A 184 9.26 -11.99 -11.21
CA GLY A 184 8.80 -11.29 -12.42
C GLY A 184 7.34 -10.84 -12.39
N SER A 185 6.67 -10.92 -11.26
CA SER A 185 5.32 -10.38 -11.11
C SER A 185 5.35 -8.85 -11.24
N PRO A 186 4.54 -8.25 -12.12
CA PRO A 186 4.45 -6.81 -12.26
C PRO A 186 3.53 -6.15 -11.23
N PHE A 187 2.80 -6.94 -10.44
CA PHE A 187 1.89 -6.48 -9.38
C PHE A 187 2.68 -6.16 -8.11
N VAL A 188 3.49 -5.12 -8.18
CA VAL A 188 4.49 -4.84 -7.15
C VAL A 188 3.87 -4.47 -5.80
N GLY A 189 2.76 -3.73 -5.79
CA GLY A 189 2.04 -3.42 -4.56
C GLY A 189 1.37 -4.64 -3.92
N ALA A 190 0.92 -5.61 -4.72
CA ALA A 190 0.38 -6.85 -4.16
C ALA A 190 1.46 -7.74 -3.52
N GLY A 191 2.70 -7.68 -4.01
CA GLY A 191 3.79 -8.53 -3.54
C GLY A 191 4.77 -7.88 -2.56
N CYS A 192 4.56 -6.61 -2.19
CA CYS A 192 5.46 -5.85 -1.31
C CYS A 192 4.65 -4.95 -0.37
N CYS A 193 5.08 -4.89 0.90
CA CYS A 193 4.65 -3.88 1.87
C CYS A 193 5.90 -3.18 2.39
N ALA A 194 5.92 -1.85 2.44
CA ALA A 194 7.13 -1.09 2.76
C ALA A 194 6.86 0.12 3.65
N SER A 195 7.72 0.31 4.65
CA SER A 195 7.87 1.55 5.42
C SER A 195 8.96 2.44 4.80
N ASP A 196 9.29 3.55 5.47
CA ASP A 196 10.40 4.41 5.04
C ASP A 196 11.79 3.76 5.22
N THR A 197 11.87 2.68 5.99
CA THR A 197 13.14 2.06 6.40
C THR A 197 13.21 0.56 6.10
N HIS A 198 12.07 -0.12 6.00
CA HIS A 198 12.00 -1.57 5.84
C HIS A 198 10.94 -1.99 4.82
N ALA A 199 11.14 -3.16 4.23
CA ALA A 199 10.14 -3.80 3.37
C ALA A 199 10.08 -5.31 3.62
N LEU A 200 8.86 -5.85 3.55
CA LEU A 200 8.59 -7.28 3.42
C LEU A 200 8.10 -7.57 2.01
N VAL A 201 8.74 -8.52 1.36
CA VAL A 201 8.47 -8.90 -0.04
C VAL A 201 8.20 -10.41 -0.11
N GLY A 202 7.31 -10.82 -0.98
CA GLY A 202 6.98 -12.24 -1.15
C GLY A 202 8.21 -13.12 -1.41
N SER A 203 8.25 -14.31 -0.82
CA SER A 203 9.42 -15.20 -0.76
C SER A 203 9.97 -15.65 -2.11
N GLY A 204 9.20 -15.53 -3.20
CA GLY A 204 9.67 -15.83 -4.56
C GLY A 204 10.53 -14.74 -5.20
N SER A 205 10.79 -13.62 -4.54
CA SER A 205 11.56 -12.52 -5.12
C SER A 205 13.04 -12.85 -5.27
N THR A 206 13.59 -12.48 -6.43
CA THR A 206 14.99 -12.75 -6.78
C THR A 206 15.93 -11.67 -6.23
N GLY A 207 17.23 -11.98 -6.12
CA GLY A 207 18.23 -11.00 -5.69
C GLY A 207 18.22 -9.68 -6.49
N PRO A 208 18.16 -9.70 -7.85
CA PRO A 208 18.00 -8.48 -8.64
C PRO A 208 16.71 -7.70 -8.35
N GLU A 209 15.58 -8.38 -8.06
CA GLU A 209 14.34 -7.71 -7.66
C GLU A 209 14.48 -7.05 -6.30
N LEU A 210 15.04 -7.74 -5.31
CA LEU A 210 15.27 -7.19 -3.98
C LEU A 210 16.15 -5.94 -4.03
N ASN A 211 17.24 -5.98 -4.79
CA ASN A 211 18.10 -4.81 -5.00
C ASN A 211 17.36 -3.64 -5.66
N ARG A 212 16.50 -3.94 -6.63
CA ARG A 212 15.67 -2.92 -7.29
C ARG A 212 14.65 -2.28 -6.35
N ILE A 213 14.04 -3.08 -5.45
CA ILE A 213 13.10 -2.60 -4.43
C ILE A 213 13.83 -1.70 -3.43
N GLU A 214 15.00 -2.13 -2.96
CA GLU A 214 15.86 -1.38 -2.04
C GLU A 214 16.25 0.00 -2.61
N ASP A 215 16.70 0.03 -3.87
CA ASP A 215 17.02 1.27 -4.59
C ASP A 215 15.78 2.16 -4.79
N ALA A 216 14.67 1.58 -5.24
CA ALA A 216 13.45 2.32 -5.57
C ALA A 216 12.80 2.98 -4.38
N LEU A 217 12.83 2.32 -3.22
CA LEU A 217 12.20 2.78 -1.98
C LEU A 217 13.18 3.48 -1.03
N GLY A 218 14.47 3.61 -1.43
CA GLY A 218 15.48 4.30 -0.64
C GLY A 218 15.71 3.66 0.73
N LEU A 219 15.73 2.32 0.80
CA LEU A 219 15.89 1.56 2.04
C LEU A 219 17.35 1.38 2.47
N ILE A 220 18.27 2.17 1.95
CA ILE A 220 19.73 2.06 2.14
C ILE A 220 20.18 2.92 3.32
#